data_4a8a41069c39466b76efa221798775e4
#
_entry.id   4a8a41069c39466b76efa221798775e4
#
_cell.length_a   1.000
_cell.length_b   1.000
_cell.length_c   1.000
_cell.angle_alpha   90.00
_cell.angle_beta   90.00
_cell.angle_gamma   90.00
#
_symmetry.space_group_name_H-M   'P 1'
#
loop_
_entity.id
_entity.type
_entity.pdbx_description
1 polymer ?
#
loop_
_entity_poly.entity_id
_entity_poly.type
_entity_poly.pdbx_seq_one_letter_code
_entity_poly.pdbx_strand_id
1 'polypeptide(L)'
;MPRIDDAALHEAALAHLARFSATEAGLRRVLSNRIRRWARAAGQAGQDPEAIAAEVARATAAAAAVAARMVRAGAVDDAAFAAARARRLRGAGRSGRATLAHLAQKGVAAELAAAALQGEEVPDEFHACLVACRRRRIGPFAAAAPGPDTRRKWLGTLARAGFGGEVARRALDTPRAEAEARLA
;
A
#
# COMPACT_ATOMS: atom_id res chain seq x y z
N MET A 1 10.71 24.59 22.59
CA MET A 1 10.57 23.63 21.51
C MET A 1 9.59 22.52 21.88
N PRO A 2 8.84 21.92 20.95
CA PRO A 2 7.99 20.79 21.27
C PRO A 2 8.84 19.60 21.76
N ARG A 3 8.30 18.82 22.70
CA ARG A 3 9.00 17.65 23.25
C ARG A 3 9.03 16.52 22.24
N ILE A 4 10.07 15.66 22.34
CA ILE A 4 10.27 14.50 21.47
C ILE A 4 10.53 13.22 22.30
N ASP A 5 10.17 13.29 23.59
CA ASP A 5 10.25 12.15 24.50
C ASP A 5 9.25 11.04 24.17
N ASP A 6 9.33 9.94 24.90
CA ASP A 6 8.46 8.77 24.72
C ASP A 6 6.97 9.13 24.77
N ALA A 7 6.56 9.99 25.70
CA ALA A 7 5.17 10.40 25.85
C ALA A 7 4.68 11.19 24.62
N ALA A 8 5.47 12.15 24.13
CA ALA A 8 5.12 12.93 22.94
C ALA A 8 5.09 12.09 21.65
N LEU A 9 5.93 11.05 21.57
CA LEU A 9 5.92 10.09 20.46
C LEU A 9 4.73 9.15 20.56
N HIS A 10 4.36 8.73 21.77
CA HIS A 10 3.17 7.91 22.00
C HIS A 10 1.88 8.66 21.62
N GLU A 11 1.72 9.90 22.06
CA GLU A 11 0.58 10.74 21.65
C GLU A 11 0.53 10.94 20.14
N ALA A 12 1.69 11.16 19.50
CA ALA A 12 1.75 11.29 18.05
C ALA A 12 1.34 10.00 17.32
N ALA A 13 1.68 8.83 17.88
CA ALA A 13 1.25 7.54 17.36
C ALA A 13 -0.27 7.39 17.46
N LEU A 14 -0.85 7.64 18.63
CA LEU A 14 -2.30 7.58 18.85
C LEU A 14 -3.06 8.56 17.93
N ALA A 15 -2.60 9.81 17.85
CA ALA A 15 -3.21 10.82 16.97
C ALA A 15 -3.15 10.42 15.48
N HIS A 16 -2.10 9.71 15.05
CA HIS A 16 -2.01 9.16 13.70
C HIS A 16 -2.97 8.00 13.48
N LEU A 17 -2.97 7.02 14.40
CA LEU A 17 -3.79 5.81 14.30
C LEU A 17 -5.28 6.09 14.43
N ALA A 18 -5.68 7.11 15.16
CA ALA A 18 -7.08 7.56 15.24
C ALA A 18 -7.65 8.01 13.87
N ARG A 19 -6.78 8.33 12.91
CA ARG A 19 -7.19 8.86 11.59
C ARG A 19 -6.83 7.94 10.43
N PHE A 20 -5.79 7.10 10.59
CA PHE A 20 -5.22 6.33 9.50
C PHE A 20 -4.81 4.94 9.97
N SER A 21 -5.21 3.91 9.23
CA SER A 21 -4.60 2.60 9.37
C SER A 21 -3.14 2.66 8.91
N ALA A 22 -2.26 2.07 9.70
CA ALA A 22 -0.83 2.02 9.39
C ALA A 22 -0.25 0.63 9.69
N THR A 23 0.81 0.26 8.97
CA THR A 23 1.69 -0.84 9.36
C THR A 23 2.65 -0.40 10.46
N GLU A 24 3.28 -1.34 11.16
CA GLU A 24 4.35 -1.02 12.11
C GLU A 24 5.44 -0.18 11.44
N ALA A 25 5.92 -0.60 10.26
CA ALA A 25 6.91 0.14 9.48
C ALA A 25 6.39 1.54 9.06
N GLY A 26 5.11 1.65 8.72
CA GLY A 26 4.44 2.91 8.41
C GLY A 26 4.43 3.85 9.60
N LEU A 27 4.06 3.35 10.78
CA LEU A 27 4.04 4.12 12.02
C LEU A 27 5.45 4.57 12.41
N ARG A 28 6.45 3.69 12.37
CA ARG A 28 7.87 4.04 12.60
C ARG A 28 8.32 5.17 11.68
N ARG A 29 7.91 5.15 10.41
CA ARG A 29 8.24 6.21 9.44
C ARG A 29 7.59 7.55 9.81
N VAL A 30 6.34 7.54 10.29
CA VAL A 30 5.64 8.74 10.78
C VAL A 30 6.39 9.36 11.97
N LEU A 31 6.75 8.54 12.94
CA LEU A 31 7.50 8.98 14.13
C LEU A 31 8.90 9.48 13.76
N SER A 32 9.62 8.79 12.88
CA SER A 32 10.93 9.22 12.36
C SER A 32 10.85 10.57 11.63
N ASN A 33 9.76 10.81 10.88
CA ASN A 33 9.53 12.11 10.24
C ASN A 33 9.33 13.24 11.26
N ARG A 34 8.66 12.94 12.39
CA ARG A 34 8.49 13.90 13.49
C ARG A 34 9.84 14.23 14.13
N ILE A 35 10.68 13.21 14.41
CA ILE A 35 12.02 13.36 14.95
C ILE A 35 12.88 14.23 14.03
N ARG A 36 12.88 13.94 12.72
CA ARG A 36 13.63 14.73 11.73
C ARG A 36 13.20 16.20 11.69
N ARG A 37 11.89 16.48 11.79
CA ARG A 37 11.39 17.86 11.83
C ARG A 37 11.84 18.57 13.09
N TRP A 38 11.82 17.89 14.22
CA TRP A 38 12.32 18.41 15.48
C TRP A 38 13.82 18.75 15.38
N ALA A 39 14.65 17.82 14.89
CA ALA A 39 16.10 18.03 14.75
C ALA A 39 16.43 19.25 13.87
N ARG A 40 15.69 19.42 12.76
CA ARG A 40 15.86 20.62 11.91
C ARG A 40 15.51 21.91 12.64
N ALA A 41 14.43 21.93 13.39
CA ALA A 41 14.02 23.09 14.17
C ALA A 41 15.01 23.39 15.30
N ALA A 42 15.58 22.37 15.95
CA ALA A 42 16.62 22.51 16.95
C ALA A 42 17.89 23.14 16.38
N GLY A 43 18.33 22.67 15.21
CA GLY A 43 19.48 23.26 14.51
C GLY A 43 19.23 24.71 14.08
N GLN A 44 18.04 25.04 13.59
CA GLN A 44 17.66 26.42 13.25
C GLN A 44 17.60 27.33 14.49
N ALA A 45 17.31 26.77 15.67
CA ALA A 45 17.34 27.50 16.95
C ALA A 45 18.74 27.61 17.55
N GLY A 46 19.80 27.16 16.84
CA GLY A 46 21.18 27.25 17.28
C GLY A 46 21.55 26.28 18.40
N GLN A 47 20.81 25.20 18.60
CA GLN A 47 21.18 24.17 19.58
C GLN A 47 22.47 23.45 19.16
N ASP A 48 23.19 22.96 20.14
CA ASP A 48 24.42 22.19 19.92
C ASP A 48 24.19 20.95 19.09
N PRO A 49 24.94 20.74 17.98
CA PRO A 49 24.78 19.58 17.10
C PRO A 49 24.95 18.22 17.81
N GLU A 50 25.85 18.12 18.80
CA GLU A 50 26.05 16.87 19.54
C GLU A 50 24.87 16.57 20.46
N ALA A 51 24.29 17.57 21.11
CA ALA A 51 23.08 17.45 21.90
C ALA A 51 21.88 17.04 21.02
N ILE A 52 21.75 17.62 19.83
CA ILE A 52 20.71 17.22 18.85
C ILE A 52 20.90 15.76 18.44
N ALA A 53 22.12 15.32 18.11
CA ALA A 53 22.39 13.95 17.70
C ALA A 53 22.07 12.95 18.83
N ALA A 54 22.45 13.25 20.06
CA ALA A 54 22.13 12.42 21.22
C ALA A 54 20.61 12.29 21.44
N GLU A 55 19.87 13.41 21.32
CA GLU A 55 18.41 13.39 21.46
C GLU A 55 17.73 12.62 20.33
N VAL A 56 18.17 12.78 19.08
CA VAL A 56 17.68 12.01 17.92
C VAL A 56 17.88 10.51 18.14
N ALA A 57 19.04 10.10 18.66
CA ALA A 57 19.31 8.68 18.96
C ALA A 57 18.35 8.14 20.02
N ARG A 58 18.14 8.85 21.13
CA ARG A 58 17.18 8.49 22.19
C ARG A 58 15.75 8.42 21.64
N ALA A 59 15.32 9.44 20.92
CA ALA A 59 13.98 9.52 20.34
C ALA A 59 13.74 8.42 19.30
N THR A 60 14.77 8.03 18.54
CA THR A 60 14.66 6.93 17.56
C THR A 60 14.43 5.58 18.27
N ALA A 61 15.15 5.32 19.36
CA ALA A 61 14.92 4.14 20.19
C ALA A 61 13.50 4.15 20.81
N ALA A 62 13.08 5.29 21.36
CA ALA A 62 11.73 5.47 21.90
C ALA A 62 10.65 5.26 20.83
N ALA A 63 10.83 5.78 19.61
CA ALA A 63 9.89 5.58 18.50
C ALA A 63 9.72 4.09 18.12
N ALA A 64 10.81 3.31 18.15
CA ALA A 64 10.75 1.86 17.93
C ALA A 64 9.98 1.16 19.05
N ALA A 65 10.22 1.53 20.31
CA ALA A 65 9.50 0.99 21.48
C ALA A 65 8.00 1.36 21.45
N VAL A 66 7.65 2.59 21.06
CA VAL A 66 6.27 3.04 20.89
C VAL A 66 5.58 2.21 19.80
N ALA A 67 6.19 2.04 18.62
CA ALA A 67 5.60 1.24 17.54
C ALA A 67 5.34 -0.20 17.99
N ALA A 68 6.31 -0.85 18.65
CA ALA A 68 6.16 -2.19 19.21
C ALA A 68 5.04 -2.28 20.28
N ARG A 69 4.84 -1.24 21.10
CA ARG A 69 3.71 -1.17 22.04
C ARG A 69 2.37 -1.11 21.31
N MET A 70 2.28 -0.35 20.21
CA MET A 70 1.04 -0.27 19.40
C MET A 70 0.68 -1.61 18.77
N VAL A 71 1.68 -2.37 18.31
CA VAL A 71 1.47 -3.76 17.83
C VAL A 71 0.98 -4.66 18.94
N ARG A 72 1.66 -4.69 20.10
CA ARG A 72 1.23 -5.52 21.23
C ARG A 72 -0.17 -5.17 21.76
N ALA A 73 -0.55 -3.90 21.66
CA ALA A 73 -1.89 -3.44 22.06
C ALA A 73 -2.96 -3.71 21.00
N GLY A 74 -2.61 -4.31 19.85
CA GLY A 74 -3.53 -4.54 18.73
C GLY A 74 -3.98 -3.28 18.00
N ALA A 75 -3.38 -2.11 18.29
CA ALA A 75 -3.67 -0.85 17.60
C ALA A 75 -3.01 -0.79 16.21
N VAL A 76 -2.03 -1.63 15.96
CA VAL A 76 -1.39 -1.87 14.66
C VAL A 76 -1.42 -3.37 14.40
N ASP A 77 -2.02 -3.74 13.25
CA ASP A 77 -2.12 -5.12 12.78
C ASP A 77 -1.77 -5.13 11.29
N ASP A 78 -0.56 -5.58 10.98
CA ASP A 78 -0.04 -5.62 9.60
C ASP A 78 -0.79 -6.65 8.74
N ALA A 79 -1.32 -7.74 9.32
CA ALA A 79 -2.09 -8.74 8.59
C ALA A 79 -3.47 -8.18 8.21
N ALA A 80 -4.18 -7.58 9.15
CA ALA A 80 -5.47 -6.92 8.88
C ALA A 80 -5.30 -5.76 7.89
N PHE A 81 -4.23 -4.96 8.02
CA PHE A 81 -3.89 -3.92 7.05
C PHE A 81 -3.68 -4.50 5.65
N ALA A 82 -2.89 -5.58 5.53
CA ALA A 82 -2.58 -6.21 4.25
C ALA A 82 -3.84 -6.77 3.59
N ALA A 83 -4.70 -7.48 4.33
CA ALA A 83 -5.96 -8.04 3.84
C ALA A 83 -6.90 -6.95 3.30
N ALA A 84 -7.17 -5.91 4.09
CA ALA A 84 -8.02 -4.78 3.68
C ALA A 84 -7.44 -4.06 2.45
N ARG A 85 -6.11 -3.90 2.39
CA ARG A 85 -5.45 -3.23 1.28
C ARG A 85 -5.44 -4.07 0.01
N ALA A 86 -5.21 -5.40 0.12
CA ALA A 86 -5.28 -6.33 -1.00
C ALA A 86 -6.68 -6.31 -1.62
N ARG A 87 -7.73 -6.49 -0.82
CA ARG A 87 -9.13 -6.43 -1.27
C ARG A 87 -9.42 -5.13 -2.03
N ARG A 88 -9.06 -3.98 -1.46
CA ARG A 88 -9.29 -2.68 -2.09
C ARG A 88 -8.54 -2.52 -3.41
N LEU A 89 -7.26 -2.90 -3.46
CA LEU A 89 -6.43 -2.73 -4.65
C LEU A 89 -6.86 -3.67 -5.77
N ARG A 90 -7.18 -4.92 -5.45
CA ARG A 90 -7.69 -5.91 -6.39
C ARG A 90 -9.05 -5.48 -6.95
N GLY A 91 -9.99 -5.07 -6.10
CA GLY A 91 -11.27 -4.51 -6.52
C GLY A 91 -11.15 -3.24 -7.37
N ALA A 92 -10.06 -2.47 -7.21
CA ALA A 92 -9.74 -1.34 -8.07
C ALA A 92 -9.02 -1.72 -9.39
N GLY A 93 -8.85 -3.01 -9.69
CA GLY A 93 -8.23 -3.51 -10.93
C GLY A 93 -6.70 -3.47 -10.91
N ARG A 94 -6.07 -3.62 -9.74
CA ARG A 94 -4.62 -3.82 -9.65
C ARG A 94 -4.28 -5.31 -9.74
N SER A 95 -3.22 -5.64 -10.47
CA SER A 95 -2.69 -7.01 -10.53
C SER A 95 -2.14 -7.47 -9.17
N GLY A 96 -2.03 -8.77 -8.95
CA GLY A 96 -1.39 -9.35 -7.77
C GLY A 96 0.03 -8.83 -7.58
N ARG A 97 0.83 -8.81 -8.66
CA ARG A 97 2.19 -8.26 -8.64
C ARG A 97 2.24 -6.81 -8.18
N ALA A 98 1.36 -5.95 -8.70
CA ALA A 98 1.31 -4.55 -8.30
C ALA A 98 0.80 -4.36 -6.87
N THR A 99 -0.07 -5.26 -6.40
CA THR A 99 -0.56 -5.27 -5.02
C THR A 99 0.55 -5.68 -4.06
N LEU A 100 1.30 -6.74 -4.34
CA LEU A 100 2.47 -7.16 -3.54
C LEU A 100 3.51 -6.04 -3.44
N ALA A 101 3.87 -5.42 -4.57
CA ALA A 101 4.81 -4.30 -4.59
C ALA A 101 4.33 -3.13 -3.72
N HIS A 102 3.02 -2.82 -3.74
CA HIS A 102 2.45 -1.80 -2.89
C HIS A 102 2.54 -2.16 -1.40
N LEU A 103 2.21 -3.41 -1.03
CA LEU A 103 2.30 -3.88 0.36
C LEU A 103 3.73 -3.86 0.87
N ALA A 104 4.70 -4.28 0.05
CA ALA A 104 6.12 -4.20 0.36
C ALA A 104 6.59 -2.75 0.61
N GLN A 105 6.14 -1.79 -0.21
CA GLN A 105 6.40 -0.35 0.01
C GLN A 105 5.82 0.17 1.33
N LYS A 106 4.74 -0.47 1.83
CA LYS A 106 4.15 -0.16 3.14
C LYS A 106 4.87 -0.85 4.29
N GLY A 107 5.81 -1.74 3.99
CA GLY A 107 6.61 -2.48 4.98
C GLY A 107 5.90 -3.73 5.50
N VAL A 108 4.90 -4.24 4.79
CA VAL A 108 4.29 -5.54 5.10
C VAL A 108 5.26 -6.65 4.74
N ALA A 109 5.45 -7.61 5.62
CA ALA A 109 6.27 -8.81 5.38
C ALA A 109 5.74 -9.60 4.18
N ALA A 110 6.65 -10.24 3.43
CA ALA A 110 6.30 -10.92 2.18
C ALA A 110 5.26 -12.04 2.39
N GLU A 111 5.39 -12.78 3.48
CA GLU A 111 4.48 -13.86 3.86
C GLU A 111 3.06 -13.34 4.13
N LEU A 112 2.95 -12.24 4.88
CA LEU A 112 1.65 -11.59 5.15
C LEU A 112 1.03 -11.01 3.88
N ALA A 113 1.86 -10.41 3.01
CA ALA A 113 1.40 -9.87 1.73
C ALA A 113 0.90 -10.98 0.80
N ALA A 114 1.60 -12.12 0.74
CA ALA A 114 1.19 -13.30 -0.04
C ALA A 114 -0.11 -13.90 0.51
N ALA A 115 -0.20 -14.10 1.82
CA ALA A 115 -1.41 -14.60 2.49
C ALA A 115 -2.61 -13.67 2.24
N ALA A 116 -2.40 -12.35 2.31
CA ALA A 116 -3.44 -11.36 2.07
C ALA A 116 -4.04 -11.45 0.65
N LEU A 117 -3.27 -11.87 -0.36
CA LEU A 117 -3.77 -12.08 -1.72
C LEU A 117 -4.62 -13.34 -1.89
N GLN A 118 -4.50 -14.29 -0.98
CA GLN A 118 -5.25 -15.56 -1.01
C GLN A 118 -6.54 -15.48 -0.18
N GLY A 119 -6.86 -14.34 0.41
CA GLY A 119 -8.08 -14.16 1.19
C GLY A 119 -9.33 -14.32 0.34
N GLU A 120 -10.36 -15.00 0.88
CA GLU A 120 -11.60 -15.34 0.17
C GLU A 120 -12.34 -14.12 -0.42
N GLU A 121 -12.27 -12.98 0.28
CA GLU A 121 -12.92 -11.74 -0.17
C GLU A 121 -12.06 -10.93 -1.16
N VAL A 122 -10.88 -11.41 -1.52
CA VAL A 122 -9.98 -10.71 -2.44
C VAL A 122 -10.30 -11.13 -3.88
N PRO A 123 -10.68 -10.18 -4.75
CA PRO A 123 -10.95 -10.51 -6.14
C PRO A 123 -9.77 -11.22 -6.82
N ASP A 124 -10.05 -12.26 -7.59
CA ASP A 124 -9.03 -13.02 -8.32
C ASP A 124 -8.35 -12.19 -9.43
N GLU A 125 -7.29 -12.72 -10.02
CA GLU A 125 -6.48 -12.01 -11.04
C GLU A 125 -7.30 -11.69 -12.28
N PHE A 126 -8.23 -12.56 -12.66
CA PHE A 126 -9.08 -12.36 -13.82
C PHE A 126 -10.11 -11.24 -13.59
N HIS A 127 -10.80 -11.24 -12.44
CA HIS A 127 -11.70 -10.15 -12.06
C HIS A 127 -10.96 -8.80 -12.04
N ALA A 128 -9.79 -8.72 -11.40
CA ALA A 128 -9.02 -7.48 -11.36
C ALA A 128 -8.56 -7.03 -12.77
N CYS A 129 -8.24 -7.96 -13.66
CA CYS A 129 -7.90 -7.65 -15.04
C CYS A 129 -9.11 -7.09 -15.81
N LEU A 130 -10.30 -7.65 -15.64
CA LEU A 130 -11.54 -7.13 -16.23
C LEU A 130 -11.87 -5.72 -15.71
N VAL A 131 -11.71 -5.45 -14.40
CA VAL A 131 -11.84 -4.09 -13.85
C VAL A 131 -10.83 -3.13 -14.50
N ALA A 132 -9.59 -3.58 -14.70
CA ALA A 132 -8.58 -2.79 -15.39
C ALA A 132 -8.94 -2.49 -16.85
N CYS A 133 -9.52 -3.48 -17.56
CA CYS A 133 -10.03 -3.34 -18.91
C CYS A 133 -11.18 -2.32 -18.96
N ARG A 134 -12.16 -2.42 -18.05
CA ARG A 134 -13.30 -1.50 -17.95
C ARG A 134 -12.84 -0.05 -17.74
N ARG A 135 -11.94 0.17 -16.80
CA ARG A 135 -11.41 1.51 -16.50
C ARG A 135 -10.66 2.15 -17.65
N ARG A 136 -10.04 1.32 -18.52
CA ARG A 136 -9.28 1.79 -19.69
C ARG A 136 -10.07 1.75 -20.99
N ARG A 137 -11.31 1.24 -20.96
CA ARG A 137 -12.18 1.05 -22.11
C ARG A 137 -11.50 0.22 -23.22
N ILE A 138 -10.88 -0.91 -22.80
CA ILE A 138 -10.21 -1.86 -23.72
C ILE A 138 -10.82 -3.24 -23.59
N GLY A 139 -10.50 -4.12 -24.54
CA GLY A 139 -11.06 -5.48 -24.60
C GLY A 139 -12.59 -5.47 -24.68
N PRO A 140 -13.30 -6.20 -23.79
CA PRO A 140 -14.76 -6.28 -23.80
C PRO A 140 -15.46 -4.92 -23.64
N PHE A 141 -14.77 -3.92 -23.13
CA PHE A 141 -15.32 -2.59 -22.87
C PHE A 141 -14.88 -1.55 -23.92
N ALA A 142 -14.23 -1.97 -25.00
CA ALA A 142 -13.91 -1.10 -26.12
C ALA A 142 -15.17 -0.71 -26.91
N ALA A 143 -15.12 0.45 -27.56
CA ALA A 143 -16.22 0.95 -28.41
C ALA A 143 -16.33 0.18 -29.74
N ALA A 144 -15.21 -0.39 -30.21
CA ALA A 144 -15.15 -1.15 -31.46
C ALA A 144 -14.17 -2.33 -31.33
N ALA A 145 -14.34 -3.33 -32.18
CA ALA A 145 -13.42 -4.45 -32.26
C ALA A 145 -12.00 -3.97 -32.62
N PRO A 146 -10.94 -4.47 -31.95
CA PRO A 146 -9.58 -4.03 -32.19
C PRO A 146 -9.00 -4.68 -33.44
N GLY A 147 -8.24 -3.91 -34.24
CA GLY A 147 -7.29 -4.51 -35.16
C GLY A 147 -6.07 -5.12 -34.43
N PRO A 148 -5.23 -5.90 -35.14
CA PRO A 148 -4.11 -6.64 -34.54
C PRO A 148 -3.13 -5.74 -33.74
N ASP A 149 -2.80 -4.57 -34.25
CA ASP A 149 -1.89 -3.63 -33.60
C ASP A 149 -2.51 -3.02 -32.33
N THR A 150 -3.80 -2.72 -32.36
CA THR A 150 -4.52 -2.21 -31.16
C THR A 150 -4.56 -3.28 -30.08
N ARG A 151 -4.85 -4.54 -30.45
CA ARG A 151 -4.84 -5.67 -29.52
C ARG A 151 -3.46 -5.88 -28.91
N ARG A 152 -2.38 -5.78 -29.69
CA ARG A 152 -0.98 -5.84 -29.18
C ARG A 152 -0.69 -4.73 -28.19
N LYS A 153 -1.11 -3.49 -28.46
CA LYS A 153 -0.98 -2.35 -27.54
C LYS A 153 -1.72 -2.58 -26.23
N TRP A 154 -2.92 -3.16 -26.24
CA TRP A 154 -3.69 -3.48 -25.05
C TRP A 154 -2.99 -4.56 -24.20
N LEU A 155 -2.49 -5.63 -24.81
CA LEU A 155 -1.68 -6.63 -24.12
C LEU A 155 -0.45 -6.00 -23.44
N GLY A 156 0.28 -5.16 -24.13
CA GLY A 156 1.41 -4.41 -23.57
C GLY A 156 1.00 -3.51 -22.40
N THR A 157 -0.18 -2.91 -22.44
CA THR A 157 -0.71 -2.08 -21.36
C THR A 157 -1.02 -2.92 -20.11
N LEU A 158 -1.64 -4.08 -20.28
CA LEU A 158 -1.94 -5.00 -19.16
C LEU A 158 -0.66 -5.63 -18.60
N ALA A 159 0.32 -5.98 -19.45
CA ALA A 159 1.62 -6.48 -19.01
C ALA A 159 2.39 -5.45 -18.16
N ARG A 160 2.43 -4.17 -18.58
CA ARG A 160 3.02 -3.09 -17.75
C ARG A 160 2.26 -2.88 -16.44
N ALA A 161 0.95 -3.13 -16.40
CA ALA A 161 0.16 -3.10 -15.17
C ALA A 161 0.38 -4.34 -14.27
N GLY A 162 1.16 -5.32 -14.75
CA GLY A 162 1.58 -6.49 -13.99
C GLY A 162 0.70 -7.72 -14.15
N PHE A 163 -0.21 -7.75 -15.10
CA PHE A 163 -1.01 -8.93 -15.40
C PHE A 163 -0.23 -9.94 -16.25
N GLY A 164 -0.39 -11.24 -15.93
CA GLY A 164 0.18 -12.32 -16.72
C GLY A 164 -0.45 -12.38 -18.12
N GLY A 165 0.34 -12.83 -19.13
CA GLY A 165 -0.09 -12.83 -20.52
C GLY A 165 -1.34 -13.69 -20.80
N GLU A 166 -1.50 -14.81 -20.10
CA GLU A 166 -2.67 -15.68 -20.22
C GLU A 166 -3.94 -14.97 -19.72
N VAL A 167 -3.89 -14.42 -18.49
CA VAL A 167 -5.00 -13.67 -17.91
C VAL A 167 -5.36 -12.45 -18.76
N ALA A 168 -4.33 -11.73 -19.26
CA ALA A 168 -4.54 -10.57 -20.12
C ALA A 168 -5.23 -10.96 -21.45
N ARG A 169 -4.81 -12.05 -22.11
CA ARG A 169 -5.46 -12.54 -23.32
C ARG A 169 -6.90 -12.96 -23.04
N ARG A 170 -7.11 -13.77 -22.02
CA ARG A 170 -8.46 -14.19 -21.60
C ARG A 170 -9.37 -12.99 -21.34
N ALA A 171 -8.91 -11.99 -20.61
CA ALA A 171 -9.69 -10.79 -20.30
C ALA A 171 -10.03 -9.96 -21.55
N LEU A 172 -9.13 -9.87 -22.53
CA LEU A 172 -9.38 -9.14 -23.78
C LEU A 172 -10.34 -9.87 -24.71
N ASP A 173 -10.37 -11.22 -24.65
CA ASP A 173 -11.19 -12.08 -25.52
C ASP A 173 -12.56 -12.43 -24.88
N THR A 174 -12.80 -12.04 -23.64
CA THR A 174 -14.06 -12.26 -22.93
C THR A 174 -15.20 -11.46 -23.60
N PRO A 175 -16.36 -12.06 -23.89
CA PRO A 175 -17.52 -11.32 -24.38
C PRO A 175 -17.98 -10.26 -23.37
N ARG A 176 -18.48 -9.12 -23.87
CA ARG A 176 -18.88 -7.98 -22.99
C ARG A 176 -19.91 -8.38 -21.94
N ALA A 177 -20.95 -9.16 -22.34
CA ALA A 177 -21.98 -9.60 -21.40
C ALA A 177 -21.43 -10.47 -20.26
N GLU A 178 -20.48 -11.38 -20.56
CA GLU A 178 -19.80 -12.20 -19.56
C GLU A 178 -18.93 -11.34 -18.63
N ALA A 179 -18.19 -10.39 -19.21
CA ALA A 179 -17.35 -9.47 -18.43
C ALA A 179 -18.19 -8.58 -17.49
N GLU A 180 -19.34 -8.09 -17.96
CA GLU A 180 -20.28 -7.31 -17.13
C GLU A 180 -20.88 -8.17 -16.02
N ALA A 181 -21.33 -9.38 -16.30
CA ALA A 181 -21.85 -10.32 -15.30
C ALA A 181 -20.80 -10.68 -14.22
N ARG A 182 -19.52 -10.81 -14.62
CA ARG A 182 -18.43 -11.10 -13.68
C ARG A 182 -18.10 -9.92 -12.76
N LEU A 183 -18.45 -8.70 -13.15
CA LEU A 183 -18.18 -7.45 -12.42
C LEU A 183 -19.42 -6.88 -11.71
N ALA A 184 -20.58 -7.51 -11.84
CA ALA A 184 -21.79 -7.18 -11.11
C ALA A 184 -21.69 -7.66 -9.66
#